data_f0f213764c8c0ca542df754c25bdc49d
#
_entry.id   f0f213764c8c0ca542df754c25bdc49d
#
_cell.length_a   1.000
_cell.length_b   1.000
_cell.length_c   1.000
_cell.angle_alpha   90.00
_cell.angle_beta   90.00
_cell.angle_gamma   90.00
#
_symmetry.space_group_name_H-M   'P 1'
#
loop_
_entity.id
_entity.type
_entity.pdbx_description
1 polymer ?
#
loop_
_entity_poly.entity_id
_entity_poly.type
_entity_poly.pdbx_seq_one_letter_code
_entity_poly.pdbx_strand_id
1 'polypeptide(L)'
;MGKRRRHAQQTSMWVASDDLPRTAAHPFYTRLNEILDAQDFDGYVEGLCQRFYADDGRPGLAPGRYFRLLLIGYFEGLDAERAIAWRAADSFALRAFLGLVLPEAPPDHSTISRTRRLIDLETHEAVFRWMLQRLADAGLVKGQTVGIDATTLEANAALRSIVRRDTGESYQAFLRTLAQASGIDTPTRADLARLDRTRRKKGSNDDWTHPHDPDAKITKMKDGRTHLAHKAEHAVDLDTGAIIGVTVQGAHEGDTHTWPVTLAEA
;
A
#
# COMPACT_ATOMS: atom_id res chain seq x y z
N MET A 1 13.44 1.59 45.15
CA MET A 1 13.59 2.65 44.16
C MET A 1 15.02 2.62 43.61
N GLY A 2 15.22 2.37 42.33
CA GLY A 2 16.50 2.37 41.68
C GLY A 2 17.08 3.78 41.63
N LYS A 3 18.34 3.93 42.02
CA LYS A 3 19.04 5.23 41.93
C LYS A 3 19.33 5.51 40.43
N ARG A 4 19.03 6.74 39.98
CA ARG A 4 19.37 7.23 38.64
C ARG A 4 20.89 7.16 38.46
N ARG A 5 21.40 6.29 37.58
CA ARG A 5 22.81 6.26 37.20
C ARG A 5 23.11 7.53 36.40
N ARG A 6 24.09 8.32 36.81
CA ARG A 6 24.67 9.37 35.95
C ARG A 6 25.33 8.67 34.78
N HIS A 7 25.05 9.09 33.54
CA HIS A 7 25.80 8.60 32.39
C HIS A 7 27.28 8.76 32.63
N ALA A 8 28.01 7.65 32.65
CA ALA A 8 29.46 7.72 32.61
C ALA A 8 29.87 8.37 31.28
N GLN A 9 30.85 9.27 31.30
CA GLN A 9 31.43 9.78 30.06
C GLN A 9 31.95 8.58 29.25
N GLN A 10 31.71 8.58 27.97
CA GLN A 10 32.18 7.54 27.07
C GLN A 10 33.71 7.48 27.13
N THR A 11 34.21 6.38 27.63
CA THR A 11 35.67 6.19 27.81
C THR A 11 36.31 5.52 26.61
N SER A 12 35.53 4.91 25.72
CA SER A 12 35.98 4.21 24.51
C SER A 12 35.43 4.88 23.25
N MET A 13 36.34 5.13 22.29
CA MET A 13 35.97 5.68 20.97
C MET A 13 35.41 4.60 20.05
N TRP A 14 35.58 3.33 20.38
CA TRP A 14 35.14 2.16 19.62
C TRP A 14 34.44 1.18 20.54
N VAL A 15 33.29 0.67 20.09
CA VAL A 15 32.56 -0.44 20.73
C VAL A 15 32.48 -1.56 19.70
N ALA A 16 33.00 -2.73 20.04
CA ALA A 16 32.85 -3.89 19.18
C ALA A 16 31.37 -4.28 19.08
N SER A 17 30.93 -4.74 17.90
CA SER A 17 29.54 -5.20 17.72
C SER A 17 29.15 -6.31 18.68
N ASP A 18 30.12 -7.11 19.13
CA ASP A 18 29.92 -8.20 20.09
C ASP A 18 29.70 -7.71 21.52
N ASP A 19 30.12 -6.47 21.83
CA ASP A 19 29.93 -5.81 23.13
C ASP A 19 28.56 -5.11 23.25
N LEU A 20 27.77 -5.06 22.16
CA LEU A 20 26.43 -4.51 22.21
C LEU A 20 25.51 -5.43 23.02
N PRO A 21 24.61 -4.85 23.86
CA PRO A 21 23.66 -5.66 24.60
C PRO A 21 22.84 -6.55 23.66
N ARG A 22 23.02 -7.85 23.75
CA ARG A 22 22.20 -8.82 22.99
C ARG A 22 20.96 -9.09 23.83
N THR A 23 19.80 -8.67 23.34
CA THR A 23 18.51 -9.13 23.84
C THR A 23 18.18 -10.45 23.16
N ALA A 24 17.32 -11.27 23.81
CA ALA A 24 16.78 -12.46 23.17
C ALA A 24 16.15 -12.07 21.80
N ALA A 25 16.39 -12.89 20.79
CA ALA A 25 15.78 -12.70 19.48
C ALA A 25 14.24 -12.66 19.62
N HIS A 26 13.56 -11.85 18.81
CA HIS A 26 12.11 -11.73 18.85
C HIS A 26 11.49 -13.07 18.36
N PRO A 27 10.76 -13.84 19.20
CA PRO A 27 10.37 -15.21 18.86
C PRO A 27 9.57 -15.30 17.57
N PHE A 28 8.67 -14.34 17.34
CA PHE A 28 7.84 -14.28 16.13
C PHE A 28 8.69 -14.11 14.85
N TYR A 29 9.57 -13.11 14.79
CA TYR A 29 10.36 -12.86 13.59
C TYR A 29 11.43 -13.93 13.35
N THR A 30 11.95 -14.54 14.41
CA THR A 30 12.84 -15.71 14.29
C THR A 30 12.09 -16.86 13.65
N ARG A 31 10.89 -17.20 14.15
CA ARG A 31 10.09 -18.27 13.59
C ARG A 31 9.63 -17.98 12.17
N LEU A 32 9.28 -16.75 11.88
CA LEU A 32 8.90 -16.35 10.52
C LEU A 32 10.07 -16.52 9.54
N ASN A 33 11.29 -16.11 9.91
CA ASN A 33 12.48 -16.35 9.08
C ASN A 33 12.72 -17.85 8.84
N GLU A 34 12.65 -18.68 9.89
CA GLU A 34 12.80 -20.13 9.73
C GLU A 34 11.81 -20.70 8.70
N ILE A 35 10.56 -20.23 8.69
CA ILE A 35 9.54 -20.67 7.73
C ILE A 35 9.87 -20.18 6.31
N LEU A 36 10.24 -18.91 6.16
CA LEU A 36 10.59 -18.33 4.87
C LEU A 36 11.84 -19.01 4.27
N ASP A 37 12.87 -19.22 5.08
CA ASP A 37 14.13 -19.83 4.67
C ASP A 37 13.93 -21.32 4.31
N ALA A 38 13.14 -22.06 5.09
CA ALA A 38 12.83 -23.48 4.83
C ALA A 38 12.06 -23.69 3.51
N GLN A 39 11.39 -22.67 3.01
CA GLN A 39 10.62 -22.69 1.77
C GLN A 39 11.30 -21.95 0.61
N ASP A 40 12.58 -21.60 0.75
CA ASP A 40 13.36 -20.85 -0.24
C ASP A 40 12.64 -19.58 -0.76
N PHE A 41 12.09 -18.82 0.19
CA PHE A 41 11.34 -17.60 -0.14
C PHE A 41 12.19 -16.60 -0.94
N ASP A 42 13.45 -16.40 -0.55
CA ASP A 42 14.34 -15.46 -1.23
C ASP A 42 14.62 -15.87 -2.67
N GLY A 43 14.92 -17.14 -2.92
CA GLY A 43 15.11 -17.66 -4.28
C GLY A 43 13.85 -17.51 -5.13
N TYR A 44 12.68 -17.78 -4.55
CA TYR A 44 11.40 -17.62 -5.24
C TYR A 44 11.15 -16.17 -5.67
N VAL A 45 11.26 -15.20 -4.75
CA VAL A 45 10.98 -13.79 -5.08
C VAL A 45 12.07 -13.16 -5.95
N GLU A 46 13.32 -13.59 -5.85
CA GLU A 46 14.40 -13.17 -6.74
C GLU A 46 14.12 -13.63 -8.18
N GLY A 47 13.68 -14.87 -8.36
CA GLY A 47 13.27 -15.40 -9.66
C GLY A 47 12.14 -14.59 -10.30
N LEU A 48 11.09 -14.25 -9.53
CA LEU A 48 9.98 -13.42 -10.00
C LEU A 48 10.41 -12.00 -10.37
N CYS A 49 11.35 -11.44 -9.61
CA CYS A 49 11.76 -10.05 -9.74
C CYS A 49 12.90 -9.81 -10.73
N GLN A 50 13.57 -10.85 -11.23
CA GLN A 50 14.74 -10.73 -12.10
C GLN A 50 14.52 -9.75 -13.26
N ARG A 51 13.35 -9.77 -13.89
CA ARG A 51 12.97 -8.91 -15.01
C ARG A 51 12.97 -7.40 -14.73
N PHE A 52 12.90 -7.01 -13.45
CA PHE A 52 12.84 -5.60 -13.02
C PHE A 52 14.20 -5.03 -12.66
N TYR A 53 15.21 -5.85 -12.52
CA TYR A 53 16.55 -5.44 -12.09
C TYR A 53 17.52 -5.49 -13.27
N ALA A 54 18.34 -4.45 -13.39
CA ALA A 54 19.42 -4.43 -14.37
C ALA A 54 20.61 -5.25 -13.87
N ASP A 55 21.32 -5.88 -14.80
CA ASP A 55 22.52 -6.68 -14.49
C ASP A 55 23.70 -5.79 -14.02
N ASP A 56 23.74 -4.54 -14.49
CA ASP A 56 24.79 -3.56 -14.19
C ASP A 56 24.26 -2.36 -13.41
N GLY A 57 25.14 -1.72 -12.62
CA GLY A 57 24.86 -0.49 -11.90
C GLY A 57 24.89 -0.64 -10.39
N ARG A 58 24.38 0.37 -9.67
CA ARG A 58 24.27 0.32 -8.20
C ARG A 58 23.25 -0.74 -7.79
N PRO A 59 23.60 -1.68 -6.92
CA PRO A 59 22.66 -2.69 -6.43
C PRO A 59 21.38 -2.07 -5.87
N GLY A 60 20.24 -2.56 -6.34
CA GLY A 60 18.92 -2.20 -5.81
C GLY A 60 18.64 -2.87 -4.46
N LEU A 61 17.47 -2.61 -3.91
CA LEU A 61 16.98 -3.33 -2.74
C LEU A 61 16.65 -4.77 -3.14
N ALA A 62 17.27 -5.75 -2.48
CA ALA A 62 17.03 -7.16 -2.76
C ALA A 62 15.53 -7.50 -2.58
N PRO A 63 14.92 -8.27 -3.52
CA PRO A 63 13.49 -8.62 -3.48
C PRO A 63 13.05 -9.25 -2.15
N GLY A 64 13.80 -10.23 -1.64
CA GLY A 64 13.49 -10.88 -0.37
C GLY A 64 13.46 -9.89 0.81
N ARG A 65 14.38 -8.94 0.82
CA ARG A 65 14.42 -7.87 1.82
C ARG A 65 13.26 -6.89 1.67
N TYR A 66 12.86 -6.58 0.43
CA TYR A 66 11.71 -5.73 0.14
C TYR A 66 10.40 -6.36 0.66
N PHE A 67 10.14 -7.61 0.34
CA PHE A 67 8.92 -8.29 0.80
C PHE A 67 8.92 -8.48 2.33
N ARG A 68 10.07 -8.76 2.97
CA ARG A 68 10.16 -8.76 4.44
C ARG A 68 9.82 -7.40 5.06
N LEU A 69 10.18 -6.27 4.43
CA LEU A 69 9.75 -4.94 4.88
C LEU A 69 8.23 -4.76 4.79
N LEU A 70 7.58 -5.28 3.74
CA LEU A 70 6.12 -5.27 3.65
C LEU A 70 5.48 -6.12 4.74
N LEU A 71 6.05 -7.29 5.07
CA LEU A 71 5.59 -8.12 6.19
C LEU A 71 5.73 -7.40 7.53
N ILE A 72 6.82 -6.66 7.77
CA ILE A 72 6.94 -5.81 8.95
C ILE A 72 5.81 -4.78 8.99
N GLY A 73 5.54 -4.09 7.87
CA GLY A 73 4.43 -3.15 7.77
C GLY A 73 3.10 -3.78 8.15
N TYR A 74 2.82 -4.94 7.62
CA TYR A 74 1.59 -5.68 7.87
C TYR A 74 1.46 -6.11 9.35
N PHE A 75 2.46 -6.79 9.88
CA PHE A 75 2.39 -7.33 11.25
C PHE A 75 2.46 -6.27 12.35
N GLU A 76 3.07 -5.12 12.08
CA GLU A 76 3.16 -4.02 13.05
C GLU A 76 2.13 -2.91 12.78
N GLY A 77 1.24 -3.07 11.79
CA GLY A 77 0.18 -2.11 11.47
C GLY A 77 0.73 -0.76 10.99
N LEU A 78 1.76 -0.76 10.15
CA LEU A 78 2.43 0.44 9.66
C LEU A 78 1.97 0.79 8.24
N ASP A 79 1.26 1.88 8.08
CA ASP A 79 0.61 2.28 6.82
C ASP A 79 1.54 2.99 5.82
N ALA A 80 2.76 3.37 6.22
CA ALA A 80 3.65 4.17 5.39
C ALA A 80 5.07 3.60 5.36
N GLU A 81 5.72 3.68 4.18
CA GLU A 81 7.11 3.24 4.00
C GLU A 81 8.08 3.94 4.97
N ARG A 82 7.79 5.19 5.35
CA ARG A 82 8.61 5.93 6.31
C ARG A 82 8.53 5.32 7.71
N ALA A 83 7.34 4.89 8.13
CA ALA A 83 7.16 4.22 9.41
C ALA A 83 7.87 2.85 9.41
N ILE A 84 7.76 2.08 8.32
CA ILE A 84 8.47 0.81 8.14
C ILE A 84 9.99 1.01 8.22
N ALA A 85 10.54 2.00 7.51
CA ALA A 85 11.96 2.29 7.52
C ALA A 85 12.47 2.70 8.91
N TRP A 86 11.74 3.56 9.62
CA TRP A 86 12.08 3.96 10.99
C TRP A 86 12.02 2.78 11.95
N ARG A 87 10.96 1.98 11.87
CA ARG A 87 10.79 0.82 12.73
C ARG A 87 11.91 -0.22 12.53
N ALA A 88 12.29 -0.46 11.27
CA ALA A 88 13.43 -1.32 10.94
C ALA A 88 14.76 -0.78 11.47
N ALA A 89 14.95 0.56 11.53
CA ALA A 89 16.13 1.18 12.06
C ALA A 89 16.25 1.03 13.58
N ASP A 90 15.14 1.12 14.29
CA ASP A 90 15.11 1.14 15.77
C ASP A 90 15.18 -0.25 16.43
N SER A 91 15.06 -1.34 15.64
CA SER A 91 14.97 -2.69 16.18
C SER A 91 16.06 -3.63 15.67
N PHE A 92 16.90 -4.11 16.57
CA PHE A 92 17.88 -5.16 16.25
C PHE A 92 17.22 -6.47 15.79
N ALA A 93 16.04 -6.80 16.32
CA ALA A 93 15.31 -7.98 15.91
C ALA A 93 14.82 -7.89 14.47
N LEU A 94 14.30 -6.72 14.07
CA LEU A 94 13.88 -6.48 12.68
C LEU A 94 15.06 -6.39 11.72
N ARG A 95 16.19 -5.81 12.16
CA ARG A 95 17.43 -5.84 11.38
C ARG A 95 17.90 -7.27 11.12
N ALA A 96 17.86 -8.13 12.13
CA ALA A 96 18.17 -9.55 11.97
C ALA A 96 17.18 -10.25 11.02
N PHE A 97 15.87 -9.97 11.14
CA PHE A 97 14.84 -10.47 10.22
C PHE A 97 15.09 -10.05 8.76
N LEU A 98 15.63 -8.85 8.54
CA LEU A 98 16.00 -8.34 7.21
C LEU A 98 17.38 -8.82 6.73
N GLY A 99 18.11 -9.61 7.51
CA GLY A 99 19.46 -10.05 7.18
C GLY A 99 20.48 -8.89 7.15
N LEU A 100 20.23 -7.81 7.93
CA LEU A 100 21.14 -6.66 8.01
C LEU A 100 22.21 -6.90 9.10
N VAL A 101 23.46 -6.88 8.68
CA VAL A 101 24.59 -6.91 9.60
C VAL A 101 24.94 -5.48 10.09
N LEU A 102 25.50 -5.37 11.28
CA LEU A 102 26.07 -4.10 11.73
C LEU A 102 27.43 -3.87 11.04
N PRO A 103 27.72 -2.68 10.48
CA PRO A 103 26.98 -1.40 10.57
C PRO A 103 26.05 -1.10 9.36
N GLU A 104 25.57 -2.10 8.63
CA GLU A 104 24.71 -1.88 7.44
C GLU A 104 23.46 -1.06 7.82
N ALA A 105 23.19 0.02 7.09
CA ALA A 105 22.00 0.83 7.31
C ALA A 105 20.75 0.14 6.74
N PRO A 106 19.58 0.17 7.42
CA PRO A 106 18.34 -0.28 6.84
C PRO A 106 17.94 0.57 5.63
N PRO A 107 17.14 0.03 4.70
CA PRO A 107 16.67 0.77 3.54
C PRO A 107 15.88 2.03 3.93
N ASP A 108 16.15 3.13 3.24
CA ASP A 108 15.36 4.36 3.37
C ASP A 108 13.96 4.20 2.74
N HIS A 109 12.98 4.93 3.26
CA HIS A 109 11.60 4.91 2.79
C HIS A 109 11.47 5.19 1.28
N SER A 110 12.31 6.08 0.74
CA SER A 110 12.29 6.39 -0.70
C SER A 110 12.77 5.19 -1.55
N THR A 111 13.65 4.36 -0.99
CA THR A 111 14.07 3.11 -1.63
C THR A 111 12.94 2.09 -1.64
N ILE A 112 12.23 1.92 -0.52
CA ILE A 112 11.06 1.05 -0.42
C ILE A 112 9.99 1.49 -1.44
N SER A 113 9.66 2.80 -1.46
CA SER A 113 8.67 3.37 -2.38
C SER A 113 9.06 3.22 -3.86
N ARG A 114 10.34 3.36 -4.20
CA ARG A 114 10.82 3.14 -5.57
C ARG A 114 10.73 1.67 -5.97
N THR A 115 11.08 0.76 -5.08
CA THR A 115 10.97 -0.68 -5.32
C THR A 115 9.52 -1.10 -5.51
N ARG A 116 8.58 -0.55 -4.71
CA ARG A 116 7.13 -0.80 -4.89
C ARG A 116 6.62 -0.40 -6.28
N ARG A 117 7.14 0.69 -6.84
CA ARG A 117 6.77 1.14 -8.19
C ARG A 117 7.50 0.40 -9.31
N LEU A 118 8.62 -0.19 -9.00
CA LEU A 118 9.42 -0.98 -9.94
C LEU A 118 8.78 -2.36 -10.18
N ILE A 119 8.36 -3.02 -9.12
CA ILE A 119 7.75 -4.35 -9.16
C ILE A 119 6.25 -4.20 -9.49
N ASP A 120 5.77 -4.94 -10.47
CA ASP A 120 4.37 -4.87 -10.90
C ASP A 120 3.40 -5.56 -9.93
N LEU A 121 2.11 -5.32 -10.15
CA LEU A 121 1.03 -5.89 -9.33
C LEU A 121 1.01 -7.42 -9.42
N GLU A 122 1.19 -7.97 -10.63
CA GLU A 122 1.17 -9.42 -10.87
C GLU A 122 2.20 -10.16 -10.01
N THR A 123 3.39 -9.57 -9.85
CA THR A 123 4.43 -10.12 -8.97
C THR A 123 4.03 -10.06 -7.49
N HIS A 124 3.40 -8.97 -7.03
CA HIS A 124 2.89 -8.89 -5.66
C HIS A 124 1.79 -9.93 -5.40
N GLU A 125 0.88 -10.12 -6.35
CA GLU A 125 -0.15 -11.16 -6.28
C GLU A 125 0.45 -12.56 -6.27
N ALA A 126 1.47 -12.83 -7.08
CA ALA A 126 2.16 -14.11 -7.07
C ALA A 126 2.79 -14.42 -5.70
N VAL A 127 3.40 -13.43 -5.06
CA VAL A 127 3.94 -13.57 -3.70
C VAL A 127 2.81 -13.79 -2.68
N PHE A 128 1.69 -13.08 -2.80
CA PHE A 128 0.54 -13.28 -1.95
C PHE A 128 -0.04 -14.70 -2.09
N ARG A 129 -0.24 -15.20 -3.32
CA ARG A 129 -0.68 -16.58 -3.57
C ARG A 129 0.31 -17.62 -3.03
N TRP A 130 1.61 -17.37 -3.15
CA TRP A 130 2.63 -18.23 -2.56
C TRP A 130 2.47 -18.33 -1.04
N MET A 131 2.22 -17.20 -0.35
CA MET A 131 1.98 -17.20 1.10
C MET A 131 0.71 -17.97 1.46
N LEU A 132 -0.38 -17.77 0.71
CA LEU A 132 -1.64 -18.50 0.92
C LEU A 132 -1.46 -20.00 0.75
N GLN A 133 -0.69 -20.45 -0.25
CA GLN A 133 -0.39 -21.86 -0.43
C GLN A 133 0.34 -22.44 0.80
N ARG A 134 1.27 -21.71 1.40
CA ARG A 134 1.96 -22.17 2.64
C ARG A 134 0.99 -22.26 3.81
N LEU A 135 0.03 -21.35 3.92
CA LEU A 135 -1.03 -21.42 4.94
C LEU A 135 -1.96 -22.63 4.69
N ALA A 136 -2.31 -22.89 3.45
CA ALA A 136 -3.12 -24.06 3.06
C ALA A 136 -2.40 -25.37 3.35
N ASP A 137 -1.11 -25.48 2.99
CA ASP A 137 -0.28 -26.65 3.26
C ASP A 137 -0.16 -26.92 4.78
N ALA A 138 -0.20 -25.87 5.60
CA ALA A 138 -0.22 -25.97 7.06
C ALA A 138 -1.62 -26.22 7.65
N GLY A 139 -2.67 -26.34 6.83
CA GLY A 139 -4.07 -26.53 7.26
C GLY A 139 -4.69 -25.31 7.93
N LEU A 140 -4.13 -24.12 7.68
CA LEU A 140 -4.58 -22.84 8.24
C LEU A 140 -5.56 -22.10 7.34
N VAL A 141 -5.85 -22.62 6.16
CA VAL A 141 -6.92 -22.16 5.27
C VAL A 141 -7.87 -23.32 5.05
N LYS A 142 -9.16 -23.12 5.33
CA LYS A 142 -10.20 -24.15 5.20
C LYS A 142 -11.11 -23.92 4.03
N GLY A 143 -11.42 -22.66 3.69
CA GLY A 143 -12.21 -22.26 2.56
C GLY A 143 -13.68 -22.75 2.58
N GLN A 144 -14.20 -23.16 3.75
CA GLN A 144 -15.57 -23.67 3.85
C GLN A 144 -16.61 -22.55 3.87
N THR A 145 -16.28 -21.46 4.55
CA THR A 145 -17.15 -20.28 4.63
C THR A 145 -16.32 -19.03 4.35
N VAL A 146 -16.66 -18.36 3.26
CA VAL A 146 -15.97 -17.14 2.81
C VAL A 146 -16.84 -15.92 3.08
N GLY A 147 -16.33 -14.96 3.83
CA GLY A 147 -16.90 -13.63 3.99
C GLY A 147 -16.26 -12.66 3.01
N ILE A 148 -17.07 -11.84 2.33
CA ILE A 148 -16.56 -10.78 1.44
C ILE A 148 -17.06 -9.44 1.98
N ASP A 149 -16.14 -8.49 2.16
CA ASP A 149 -16.46 -7.12 2.58
C ASP A 149 -15.63 -6.11 1.77
N ALA A 150 -16.20 -4.94 1.58
CA ALA A 150 -15.62 -3.87 0.77
C ALA A 150 -15.33 -2.62 1.61
N THR A 151 -14.15 -2.06 1.38
CA THR A 151 -13.75 -0.77 1.93
C THR A 151 -13.52 0.23 0.82
N THR A 152 -14.13 1.42 0.94
CA THR A 152 -13.87 2.52 0.01
C THR A 152 -12.63 3.30 0.47
N LEU A 153 -11.63 3.37 -0.41
CA LEU A 153 -10.37 4.07 -0.19
C LEU A 153 -10.38 5.39 -0.95
N GLU A 154 -10.29 6.52 -0.25
CA GLU A 154 -10.14 7.81 -0.89
C GLU A 154 -8.83 7.87 -1.69
N ALA A 155 -8.94 8.24 -2.97
CA ALA A 155 -7.77 8.40 -3.82
C ALA A 155 -7.00 9.67 -3.46
N ASN A 156 -5.68 9.63 -3.55
CA ASN A 156 -4.84 10.84 -3.44
C ASN A 156 -4.94 11.68 -4.72
N ALA A 157 -6.17 12.07 -5.07
CA ALA A 157 -6.54 12.72 -6.31
C ALA A 157 -7.61 13.78 -6.06
N ALA A 158 -7.30 15.03 -6.34
CA ALA A 158 -8.23 16.11 -6.09
C ALA A 158 -9.39 16.11 -7.10
N LEU A 159 -10.64 16.10 -6.63
CA LEU A 159 -11.83 16.14 -7.49
C LEU A 159 -11.85 17.38 -8.44
N ARG A 160 -11.16 18.45 -8.09
CA ARG A 160 -11.05 19.66 -8.94
C ARG A 160 -10.05 19.51 -10.09
N SER A 161 -9.22 18.48 -10.07
CA SER A 161 -8.18 18.22 -11.09
C SER A 161 -8.64 17.23 -12.15
N ILE A 162 -9.93 16.86 -12.15
CA ILE A 162 -10.50 15.99 -13.19
C ILE A 162 -10.56 16.72 -14.53
N VAL A 163 -10.46 15.92 -15.58
CA VAL A 163 -10.54 16.39 -16.97
C VAL A 163 -11.64 15.64 -17.71
N ARG A 164 -12.19 16.24 -18.74
CA ARG A 164 -13.14 15.56 -19.60
C ARG A 164 -12.46 14.45 -20.39
N ARG A 165 -13.14 13.31 -20.51
CA ARG A 165 -12.61 12.16 -21.26
C ARG A 165 -12.52 12.40 -22.76
N ASP A 166 -13.47 13.17 -23.30
CA ASP A 166 -13.59 13.45 -24.73
C ASP A 166 -12.64 14.55 -25.23
N THR A 167 -12.46 15.61 -24.46
CA THR A 167 -11.73 16.82 -24.88
C THR A 167 -10.44 17.09 -24.11
N GLY A 168 -10.23 16.45 -22.93
CA GLY A 168 -9.15 16.80 -22.02
C GLY A 168 -9.36 18.14 -21.29
N GLU A 169 -10.51 18.81 -21.47
CA GLU A 169 -10.82 20.07 -20.83
C GLU A 169 -10.81 19.94 -19.31
N SER A 170 -10.12 20.85 -18.62
CA SER A 170 -10.11 20.84 -17.15
C SER A 170 -11.49 21.22 -16.58
N TYR A 171 -11.80 20.67 -15.40
CA TYR A 171 -13.07 20.98 -14.71
C TYR A 171 -13.28 22.48 -14.50
N GLN A 172 -12.22 23.21 -14.22
CA GLN A 172 -12.29 24.66 -14.04
C GLN A 172 -12.55 25.41 -15.36
N ALA A 173 -11.97 24.97 -16.48
CA ALA A 173 -12.24 25.55 -17.78
C ALA A 173 -13.70 25.31 -18.18
N PHE A 174 -14.18 24.08 -18.03
CA PHE A 174 -15.58 23.72 -18.24
C PHE A 174 -16.56 24.61 -17.45
N LEU A 175 -16.30 24.87 -16.16
CA LEU A 175 -17.14 25.74 -15.34
C LEU A 175 -17.13 27.21 -15.84
N ARG A 176 -16.00 27.69 -16.36
CA ARG A 176 -15.90 29.03 -16.95
C ARG A 176 -16.73 29.15 -18.23
N THR A 177 -16.59 28.16 -19.12
CA THR A 177 -17.40 28.09 -20.35
C THR A 177 -18.90 28.06 -20.03
N LEU A 178 -19.28 27.27 -19.02
CA LEU A 178 -20.67 27.20 -18.56
C LEU A 178 -21.18 28.51 -17.97
N ALA A 179 -20.34 29.24 -17.22
CA ALA A 179 -20.67 30.54 -16.64
C ALA A 179 -20.85 31.60 -17.72
N GLN A 180 -19.98 31.63 -18.73
CA GLN A 180 -20.09 32.55 -19.88
C GLN A 180 -21.37 32.26 -20.68
N ALA A 181 -21.68 31.01 -20.93
CA ALA A 181 -22.94 30.61 -21.57
C ALA A 181 -24.20 31.00 -20.75
N SER A 182 -24.03 31.22 -19.44
CA SER A 182 -25.09 31.67 -18.52
C SER A 182 -25.10 33.20 -18.33
N GLY A 183 -24.34 33.97 -19.16
CA GLY A 183 -24.31 35.43 -19.15
C GLY A 183 -23.37 36.05 -18.09
N ILE A 184 -22.42 35.26 -17.55
CA ILE A 184 -21.40 35.78 -16.62
C ILE A 184 -20.05 35.81 -17.36
N ASP A 185 -19.70 36.94 -17.97
CA ASP A 185 -18.52 37.08 -18.83
C ASP A 185 -17.19 36.92 -18.06
N THR A 186 -17.11 37.43 -16.84
CA THR A 186 -15.94 37.35 -15.97
C THR A 186 -16.27 36.71 -14.64
N PRO A 187 -16.45 35.36 -14.61
CA PRO A 187 -16.88 34.65 -13.41
C PRO A 187 -15.80 34.69 -12.34
N THR A 188 -16.19 35.09 -11.13
CA THR A 188 -15.35 34.94 -9.92
C THR A 188 -15.32 33.48 -9.43
N ARG A 189 -14.39 33.17 -8.56
CA ARG A 189 -14.35 31.84 -7.91
C ARG A 189 -15.65 31.50 -7.15
N ALA A 190 -16.29 32.52 -6.57
CA ALA A 190 -17.56 32.37 -5.86
C ALA A 190 -18.71 32.06 -6.83
N ASP A 191 -18.72 32.71 -8.00
CA ASP A 191 -19.73 32.46 -9.05
C ASP A 191 -19.62 31.06 -9.60
N LEU A 192 -18.40 30.59 -9.90
CA LEU A 192 -18.16 29.24 -10.34
C LEU A 192 -18.58 28.19 -9.29
N ALA A 193 -18.29 28.43 -8.01
CA ALA A 193 -18.71 27.54 -6.94
C ALA A 193 -20.23 27.50 -6.76
N ARG A 194 -20.90 28.65 -6.92
CA ARG A 194 -22.37 28.73 -6.87
C ARG A 194 -23.00 27.99 -8.05
N LEU A 195 -22.50 28.23 -9.26
CA LEU A 195 -22.96 27.57 -10.47
C LEU A 195 -22.80 26.07 -10.38
N ASP A 196 -21.64 25.58 -9.93
CA ASP A 196 -21.37 24.15 -9.76
C ASP A 196 -22.32 23.50 -8.73
N ARG A 197 -22.65 24.23 -7.66
CA ARG A 197 -23.59 23.74 -6.64
C ARG A 197 -25.02 23.64 -7.16
N THR A 198 -25.45 24.57 -7.99
CA THR A 198 -26.85 24.68 -8.46
C THR A 198 -27.15 23.95 -9.75
N ARG A 199 -26.14 23.61 -10.57
CA ARG A 199 -26.34 22.90 -11.83
C ARG A 199 -26.97 21.51 -11.62
N ARG A 200 -27.86 21.14 -12.55
CA ARG A 200 -28.58 19.85 -12.49
C ARG A 200 -27.68 18.64 -12.75
N LYS A 201 -26.88 18.69 -13.83
CA LYS A 201 -26.00 17.58 -14.22
C LYS A 201 -24.67 17.70 -13.45
N LYS A 202 -24.42 16.80 -12.55
CA LYS A 202 -23.14 16.69 -11.84
C LYS A 202 -22.11 15.95 -12.70
N GLY A 203 -20.86 15.92 -12.25
CA GLY A 203 -19.82 15.12 -12.90
C GLY A 203 -20.17 13.64 -12.83
N SER A 204 -20.06 12.94 -13.96
CA SER A 204 -20.21 11.47 -14.02
C SER A 204 -18.87 10.81 -14.35
N ASN A 205 -18.72 9.54 -14.02
CA ASN A 205 -17.53 8.75 -14.37
C ASN A 205 -17.42 8.51 -15.89
N ASP A 206 -18.51 8.64 -16.63
CA ASP A 206 -18.51 8.54 -18.09
C ASP A 206 -17.87 9.77 -18.75
N ASP A 207 -18.15 10.95 -18.20
CA ASP A 207 -17.70 12.23 -18.76
C ASP A 207 -16.31 12.64 -18.24
N TRP A 208 -15.92 12.23 -17.03
CA TRP A 208 -14.78 12.75 -16.29
C TRP A 208 -13.81 11.66 -15.83
N THR A 209 -12.52 12.00 -15.80
CA THR A 209 -11.46 11.14 -15.25
C THR A 209 -10.39 12.01 -14.58
N HIS A 210 -9.59 11.40 -13.71
CA HIS A 210 -8.40 12.07 -13.18
C HIS A 210 -7.18 11.74 -14.04
N PRO A 211 -6.36 12.70 -14.48
CA PRO A 211 -5.29 12.45 -15.46
C PRO A 211 -4.13 11.60 -14.92
N HIS A 212 -3.92 11.62 -13.61
CA HIS A 212 -2.85 10.85 -12.94
C HIS A 212 -3.34 9.60 -12.21
N ASP A 213 -4.67 9.41 -12.12
CA ASP A 213 -5.31 8.26 -11.49
C ASP A 213 -6.64 7.99 -12.20
N PRO A 214 -6.60 7.43 -13.42
CA PRO A 214 -7.79 7.22 -14.25
C PRO A 214 -8.74 6.15 -13.72
N ASP A 215 -8.26 5.30 -12.82
CA ASP A 215 -9.04 4.23 -12.20
C ASP A 215 -9.82 4.70 -10.98
N ALA A 216 -9.41 5.80 -10.34
CA ALA A 216 -10.21 6.43 -9.30
C ALA A 216 -11.55 6.92 -9.85
N LYS A 217 -12.63 6.60 -9.16
CA LYS A 217 -14.00 6.92 -9.60
C LYS A 217 -14.66 7.95 -8.67
N ILE A 218 -15.46 8.82 -9.28
CA ILE A 218 -16.30 9.77 -8.55
C ILE A 218 -17.35 8.96 -7.79
N THR A 219 -17.34 9.02 -6.49
CA THR A 219 -18.29 8.30 -5.63
C THR A 219 -18.67 9.12 -4.40
N LYS A 220 -19.83 8.83 -3.82
CA LYS A 220 -20.27 9.41 -2.56
C LYS A 220 -19.82 8.50 -1.43
N MET A 221 -18.99 9.01 -0.55
CA MET A 221 -18.48 8.27 0.60
C MET A 221 -19.43 8.32 1.81
N LYS A 222 -19.13 7.55 2.84
CA LYS A 222 -19.92 7.45 4.09
C LYS A 222 -20.05 8.79 4.83
N ASP A 223 -19.11 9.72 4.64
CA ASP A 223 -19.17 11.09 5.17
C ASP A 223 -20.22 11.99 4.46
N GLY A 224 -20.89 11.45 3.44
CA GLY A 224 -21.88 12.15 2.62
C GLY A 224 -21.30 13.08 1.55
N ARG A 225 -19.97 13.18 1.44
CA ARG A 225 -19.28 13.98 0.42
C ARG A 225 -18.91 13.14 -0.79
N THR A 226 -18.65 13.83 -1.89
CA THR A 226 -18.19 13.20 -3.14
C THR A 226 -16.67 13.30 -3.23
N HIS A 227 -16.02 12.14 -3.43
CA HIS A 227 -14.58 12.00 -3.58
C HIS A 227 -14.24 11.19 -4.82
N LEU A 228 -12.97 11.22 -5.23
CA LEU A 228 -12.39 10.20 -6.09
C LEU A 228 -11.90 9.07 -5.19
N ALA A 229 -12.29 7.85 -5.49
CA ALA A 229 -11.97 6.70 -4.64
C ALA A 229 -11.84 5.40 -5.43
N HIS A 230 -11.20 4.43 -4.79
CA HIS A 230 -11.16 3.02 -5.16
C HIS A 230 -11.97 2.20 -4.17
N LYS A 231 -12.39 1.02 -4.56
CA LYS A 231 -13.02 0.03 -3.69
C LYS A 231 -12.09 -1.18 -3.57
N ALA A 232 -11.62 -1.46 -2.36
CA ALA A 232 -10.90 -2.68 -2.04
C ALA A 232 -11.87 -3.69 -1.43
N GLU A 233 -11.98 -4.86 -2.03
CA GLU A 233 -12.75 -5.98 -1.50
C GLU A 233 -11.80 -7.06 -1.00
N HIS A 234 -12.13 -7.64 0.16
CA HIS A 234 -11.38 -8.71 0.79
C HIS A 234 -12.28 -9.92 0.95
N ALA A 235 -11.79 -11.07 0.46
CA ALA A 235 -12.37 -12.36 0.78
C ALA A 235 -11.61 -12.96 1.96
N VAL A 236 -12.33 -13.37 3.00
CA VAL A 236 -11.78 -13.87 4.25
C VAL A 236 -12.36 -15.24 4.54
N ASP A 237 -11.52 -16.22 4.82
CA ASP A 237 -11.91 -17.49 5.40
C ASP A 237 -12.40 -17.24 6.83
N LEU A 238 -13.70 -17.37 7.07
CA LEU A 238 -14.31 -17.05 8.37
C LEU A 238 -13.95 -18.03 9.48
N ASP A 239 -13.49 -19.22 9.13
CA ASP A 239 -13.06 -20.22 10.12
C ASP A 239 -11.68 -19.91 10.69
N THR A 240 -10.81 -19.29 9.90
CA THR A 240 -9.41 -19.05 10.27
C THR A 240 -9.05 -17.56 10.36
N GLY A 241 -9.85 -16.68 9.77
CA GLY A 241 -9.57 -15.25 9.65
C GLY A 241 -8.52 -14.91 8.57
N ALA A 242 -8.09 -15.89 7.77
CA ALA A 242 -7.13 -15.64 6.70
C ALA A 242 -7.76 -14.85 5.56
N ILE A 243 -7.09 -13.79 5.09
CA ILE A 243 -7.46 -13.11 3.85
C ILE A 243 -7.02 -14.01 2.69
N ILE A 244 -7.98 -14.48 1.89
CA ILE A 244 -7.75 -15.44 0.81
C ILE A 244 -7.88 -14.82 -0.58
N GLY A 245 -8.46 -13.63 -0.69
CA GLY A 245 -8.54 -12.87 -1.94
C GLY A 245 -8.62 -11.38 -1.67
N VAL A 246 -8.06 -10.58 -2.57
CA VAL A 246 -8.13 -9.11 -2.53
C VAL A 246 -8.29 -8.61 -3.95
N THR A 247 -9.30 -7.77 -4.17
CA THR A 247 -9.49 -7.07 -5.45
C THR A 247 -9.62 -5.58 -5.24
N VAL A 248 -9.20 -4.79 -6.23
CA VAL A 248 -9.42 -3.34 -6.26
C VAL A 248 -10.26 -3.00 -7.47
N GLN A 249 -11.39 -2.34 -7.23
CA GLN A 249 -12.41 -2.08 -8.23
C GLN A 249 -12.87 -0.63 -8.21
N GLY A 250 -13.74 -0.26 -9.15
CA GLY A 250 -14.31 1.09 -9.21
C GLY A 250 -15.22 1.36 -8.00
N ALA A 251 -14.93 2.41 -7.23
CA ALA A 251 -15.70 2.75 -6.03
C ALA A 251 -17.18 3.12 -6.28
N HIS A 252 -17.59 3.29 -7.53
CA HIS A 252 -18.98 3.57 -7.92
C HIS A 252 -19.83 2.31 -8.11
N GLU A 253 -19.20 1.14 -8.15
CA GLU A 253 -19.89 -0.13 -8.32
C GLU A 253 -20.41 -0.67 -7.00
N GLY A 254 -21.64 -1.21 -7.02
CA GLY A 254 -22.23 -1.81 -5.83
C GLY A 254 -21.62 -3.19 -5.52
N ASP A 255 -21.57 -3.55 -4.25
CA ASP A 255 -20.98 -4.81 -3.77
C ASP A 255 -21.61 -6.05 -4.43
N THR A 256 -22.90 -5.99 -4.76
CA THR A 256 -23.61 -7.06 -5.46
C THR A 256 -23.10 -7.34 -6.88
N HIS A 257 -22.38 -6.40 -7.48
CA HIS A 257 -21.80 -6.56 -8.82
C HIS A 257 -20.35 -7.02 -8.79
N THR A 258 -19.63 -6.72 -7.71
CA THR A 258 -18.18 -6.88 -7.62
C THR A 258 -17.75 -8.14 -6.86
N TRP A 259 -18.54 -8.62 -5.88
CA TRP A 259 -18.19 -9.80 -5.09
C TRP A 259 -17.89 -11.08 -5.90
N PRO A 260 -18.52 -11.35 -7.09
CA PRO A 260 -18.17 -12.56 -7.83
C PRO A 260 -16.73 -12.57 -8.35
N VAL A 261 -16.19 -11.37 -8.67
CA VAL A 261 -14.79 -11.22 -9.09
C VAL A 261 -13.86 -11.52 -7.92
N THR A 262 -14.18 -10.98 -6.76
CA THR A 262 -13.39 -11.20 -5.53
C THR A 262 -13.45 -12.66 -5.06
N LEU A 263 -14.60 -13.31 -5.23
CA LEU A 263 -14.73 -14.74 -4.93
C LEU A 263 -13.93 -15.62 -5.91
N ALA A 264 -13.82 -15.21 -7.17
CA ALA A 264 -13.06 -15.96 -8.17
C ALA A 264 -11.53 -15.87 -7.93
N GLU A 265 -11.05 -14.83 -7.24
CA GLU A 265 -9.65 -14.66 -6.83
C GLU A 265 -9.32 -15.40 -5.51
N ALA A 266 -10.36 -15.78 -4.74
CA ALA A 266 -10.22 -16.48 -3.47
C ALA A 266 -10.10 -18.00 -3.64
#